data_ddcb7239e104faa74c19c84e02111284
#
_entry.id   ddcb7239e104faa74c19c84e02111284
#
_cell.length_a   1.000
_cell.length_b   1.000
_cell.length_c   1.000
_cell.angle_alpha   90.00
_cell.angle_beta   90.00
_cell.angle_gamma   90.00
#
_symmetry.space_group_name_H-M   'P 1'
#
loop_
_entity.id
_entity.type
_entity.pdbx_description
1 polymer ?
#
loop_
_entity_poly.entity_id
_entity_poly.type
_entity_poly.pdbx_seq_one_letter_code
_entity_poly.pdbx_strand_id
1 'polypeptide(L)'
;MLQVAPKKNKSRAKKGWACWGVDLRYALAGGRQHYFKTRDDAQNYINQLSEETSQQNKLSEAWKWTLYQLAKNYIAQVEAEVRDGDRSQSYLDDKIRHIDCFLDCMVDGKPLADMRVSELTEGIVAHQVMNQLKVNRTKKTVANIFGGVSKMIKYGKMHNCCKTNPIEDVEMKGGKKGKGKNKAELIPKHVIEAIEANMNPRWQFIMRFACTTGVRQGEQRALTWGQILWEKGQVEIDRAIKHKENKAGKTKTENGERKIPLTHDVLAQLKELYIKQGRPNDPDHLVFGTQFNHPITAAKYLKRIKEACRRAGVAPIRWHDLRHYYASKLLQAYGDDLWRIKNYMGHANIRITEEIYGHWLDDDKDNAQAQDTLSAIF
;
A
#
# COMPACT_ATOMS: atom_id res chain seq x y z
N MET A 1 13.48 -36.90 15.11
CA MET A 1 14.65 -37.03 15.99
C MET A 1 15.40 -38.30 15.61
N LEU A 2 16.72 -38.21 15.43
CA LEU A 2 17.56 -39.40 15.23
C LEU A 2 17.50 -40.27 16.49
N GLN A 3 17.01 -41.50 16.37
CA GLN A 3 16.98 -42.47 17.48
C GLN A 3 18.34 -43.12 17.69
N VAL A 4 19.32 -42.32 18.03
CA VAL A 4 20.71 -42.78 18.26
C VAL A 4 21.15 -42.28 19.63
N ALA A 5 21.74 -43.13 20.42
CA ALA A 5 22.29 -42.76 21.74
C ALA A 5 23.81 -43.09 21.77
N PRO A 6 24.62 -42.25 22.44
CA PRO A 6 26.05 -42.51 22.56
C PRO A 6 26.30 -43.76 23.43
N LYS A 7 27.17 -44.66 22.95
CA LYS A 7 27.54 -45.87 23.69
C LYS A 7 29.01 -45.85 24.01
N LYS A 8 29.37 -46.20 25.25
CA LYS A 8 30.76 -46.28 25.71
C LYS A 8 31.42 -47.55 25.21
N ASN A 9 32.50 -47.44 24.42
CA ASN A 9 33.29 -48.57 23.99
C ASN A 9 34.37 -48.87 25.05
N LYS A 10 34.19 -49.94 25.84
CA LYS A 10 35.06 -50.32 26.94
C LYS A 10 36.49 -50.65 26.50
N SER A 11 36.67 -51.23 25.31
CA SER A 11 37.97 -51.57 24.78
C SER A 11 38.80 -50.32 24.43
N ARG A 12 38.20 -49.33 23.84
CA ARG A 12 38.85 -48.04 23.53
C ARG A 12 39.13 -47.23 24.81
N ALA A 13 38.28 -47.30 25.80
CA ALA A 13 38.44 -46.63 27.09
C ALA A 13 39.69 -47.18 27.85
N LYS A 14 39.92 -48.49 27.82
CA LYS A 14 41.13 -49.11 28.43
C LYS A 14 42.44 -48.64 27.77
N LYS A 15 42.40 -48.15 26.53
CA LYS A 15 43.56 -47.65 25.77
C LYS A 15 43.71 -46.13 25.86
N GLY A 16 42.91 -45.44 26.67
CA GLY A 16 42.88 -43.96 26.76
C GLY A 16 42.37 -43.21 25.50
N TRP A 17 41.73 -43.93 24.58
CA TRP A 17 41.23 -43.33 23.34
C TRP A 17 39.80 -42.76 23.51
N ALA A 18 39.39 -41.87 22.56
CA ALA A 18 38.02 -41.46 22.47
C ALA A 18 37.07 -42.67 22.41
N CYS A 19 36.19 -42.82 23.40
CA CYS A 19 35.47 -44.07 23.65
C CYS A 19 33.94 -43.95 23.58
N TRP A 20 33.38 -42.76 23.50
CA TRP A 20 31.94 -42.57 23.31
C TRP A 20 31.59 -42.62 21.84
N GLY A 21 31.01 -43.73 21.40
CA GLY A 21 30.69 -44.01 20.00
C GLY A 21 29.26 -43.58 19.66
N VAL A 22 29.09 -42.86 18.53
CA VAL A 22 27.84 -42.58 17.87
C VAL A 22 27.83 -43.37 16.56
N ASP A 23 26.93 -44.35 16.43
CA ASP A 23 26.83 -45.20 15.24
C ASP A 23 25.67 -44.71 14.36
N LEU A 24 26.03 -44.10 13.23
CA LEU A 24 25.09 -43.54 12.27
C LEU A 24 24.82 -44.44 11.08
N ARG A 25 25.47 -45.65 11.00
CA ARG A 25 25.36 -46.54 9.83
C ARG A 25 23.94 -47.01 9.52
N TYR A 26 23.10 -47.07 10.54
CA TYR A 26 21.68 -47.50 10.41
C TYR A 26 20.71 -46.35 10.50
N ALA A 27 21.17 -45.14 10.82
CA ALA A 27 20.31 -43.97 11.02
C ALA A 27 20.37 -42.96 9.85
N LEU A 28 21.44 -42.95 9.11
CA LEU A 28 21.66 -42.06 7.96
C LEU A 28 22.27 -42.82 6.79
N ALA A 29 21.81 -42.56 5.56
CA ALA A 29 22.40 -43.07 4.34
C ALA A 29 23.89 -42.62 4.23
N GLY A 30 24.83 -43.56 4.15
CA GLY A 30 26.25 -43.25 4.16
C GLY A 30 26.84 -42.88 5.52
N GLY A 31 26.10 -43.02 6.60
CA GLY A 31 26.51 -42.70 7.96
C GLY A 31 27.69 -43.60 8.40
N ARG A 32 28.59 -43.04 9.22
CA ARG A 32 29.78 -43.67 9.79
C ARG A 32 29.69 -43.71 11.31
N GLN A 33 30.59 -44.46 11.91
CA GLN A 33 30.75 -44.50 13.36
C GLN A 33 31.78 -43.43 13.79
N HIS A 34 31.39 -42.56 14.72
CA HIS A 34 32.21 -41.48 15.29
C HIS A 34 32.52 -41.77 16.76
N TYR A 35 33.68 -41.34 17.24
CA TYR A 35 34.07 -41.52 18.63
C TYR A 35 34.50 -40.18 19.26
N PHE A 36 34.04 -39.92 20.47
CA PHE A 36 34.25 -38.69 21.24
C PHE A 36 34.92 -39.01 22.58
N LYS A 37 35.61 -38.05 23.15
CA LYS A 37 36.27 -38.17 24.47
C LYS A 37 35.26 -38.22 25.60
N THR A 38 34.25 -37.36 25.54
CA THR A 38 33.20 -37.28 26.55
C THR A 38 31.84 -37.74 26.00
N ARG A 39 30.92 -38.07 26.91
CA ARG A 39 29.55 -38.41 26.57
C ARG A 39 28.81 -37.18 26.04
N ASP A 40 29.10 -36.02 26.62
CA ASP A 40 28.43 -34.78 26.29
C ASP A 40 28.78 -34.30 24.88
N ASP A 41 30.06 -34.44 24.46
CA ASP A 41 30.46 -34.16 23.06
C ASP A 41 29.71 -35.06 22.08
N ALA A 42 29.56 -36.35 22.41
CA ALA A 42 28.82 -37.29 21.60
C ALA A 42 27.32 -36.96 21.53
N GLN A 43 26.73 -36.49 22.63
CA GLN A 43 25.34 -36.07 22.68
C GLN A 43 25.09 -34.76 21.90
N ASN A 44 26.00 -33.80 22.04
CA ASN A 44 25.94 -32.55 21.30
C ASN A 44 26.03 -32.79 19.79
N TYR A 45 26.89 -33.71 19.35
CA TYR A 45 26.99 -34.11 17.95
C TYR A 45 25.67 -34.73 17.43
N ILE A 46 25.00 -35.58 18.23
CA ILE A 46 23.67 -36.14 17.89
C ILE A 46 22.63 -35.04 17.79
N ASN A 47 22.61 -34.11 18.71
CA ASN A 47 21.67 -33.00 18.72
C ASN A 47 21.82 -32.10 17.46
N GLN A 48 23.07 -31.75 17.13
CA GLN A 48 23.40 -30.98 15.94
C GLN A 48 22.93 -31.68 14.67
N LEU A 49 23.24 -32.99 14.50
CA LEU A 49 22.78 -33.76 13.36
C LEU A 49 21.27 -33.92 13.28
N SER A 50 20.60 -33.99 14.45
CA SER A 50 19.14 -34.04 14.51
C SER A 50 18.50 -32.75 14.05
N GLU A 51 19.10 -31.61 14.41
CA GLU A 51 18.65 -30.27 13.96
C GLU A 51 18.87 -30.10 12.44
N GLU A 52 20.06 -30.47 11.93
CA GLU A 52 20.38 -30.42 10.49
C GLU A 52 19.43 -31.31 9.68
N THR A 53 19.18 -32.56 10.14
CA THR A 53 18.25 -33.49 9.50
C THR A 53 16.80 -32.97 9.55
N SER A 54 16.40 -32.35 10.65
CA SER A 54 15.08 -31.74 10.79
C SER A 54 14.91 -30.55 9.86
N GLN A 55 15.95 -29.71 9.72
CA GLN A 55 15.94 -28.60 8.75
C GLN A 55 15.87 -29.12 7.31
N GLN A 56 16.65 -30.15 6.98
CA GLN A 56 16.67 -30.74 5.64
C GLN A 56 15.33 -31.39 5.26
N ASN A 57 14.65 -32.03 6.23
CA ASN A 57 13.30 -32.56 6.05
C ASN A 57 12.24 -31.45 5.88
N LYS A 58 12.34 -30.35 6.65
CA LYS A 58 11.48 -29.17 6.46
C LYS A 58 11.67 -28.54 5.08
N LEU A 59 12.92 -28.47 4.60
CA LEU A 59 13.24 -28.01 3.25
C LEU A 59 12.63 -28.90 2.16
N SER A 60 12.65 -30.23 2.35
CA SER A 60 12.05 -31.19 1.41
C SER A 60 10.52 -31.12 1.39
N GLU A 61 9.88 -30.78 2.51
CA GLU A 61 8.42 -30.58 2.58
C GLU A 61 7.99 -29.25 1.99
N ALA A 62 8.73 -28.16 2.24
CA ALA A 62 8.43 -26.86 1.67
C ALA A 62 8.48 -26.85 0.13
N TRP A 63 9.35 -27.67 -0.47
CA TRP A 63 9.43 -27.87 -1.92
C TRP A 63 8.16 -28.49 -2.52
N LYS A 64 7.36 -29.19 -1.72
CA LYS A 64 6.09 -29.81 -2.11
C LYS A 64 4.89 -28.86 -1.98
N TRP A 65 5.07 -27.67 -1.43
CA TRP A 65 3.97 -26.76 -1.22
C TRP A 65 3.27 -26.39 -2.53
N THR A 66 1.93 -26.37 -2.48
CA THR A 66 1.12 -25.76 -3.52
C THR A 66 1.14 -24.25 -3.39
N LEU A 67 0.75 -23.55 -4.45
CA LEU A 67 0.59 -22.09 -4.41
C LEU A 67 -0.43 -21.65 -3.35
N TYR A 68 -1.47 -22.45 -3.10
CA TYR A 68 -2.42 -22.21 -2.02
C TYR A 68 -1.78 -22.30 -0.64
N GLN A 69 -0.96 -23.32 -0.39
CA GLN A 69 -0.26 -23.47 0.89
C GLN A 69 0.74 -22.34 1.12
N LEU A 70 1.47 -21.95 0.08
CA LEU A 70 2.37 -20.80 0.13
C LEU A 70 1.60 -19.50 0.44
N ALA A 71 0.48 -19.28 -0.23
CA ALA A 71 -0.38 -18.11 0.00
C ALA A 71 -0.87 -18.04 1.45
N LYS A 72 -1.36 -19.16 1.99
CA LYS A 72 -1.84 -19.25 3.38
C LYS A 72 -0.75 -18.86 4.37
N ASN A 73 0.46 -19.38 4.22
CA ASN A 73 1.58 -19.06 5.11
C ASN A 73 2.05 -17.60 4.96
N TYR A 74 2.11 -17.09 3.73
CA TYR A 74 2.47 -15.69 3.50
C TYR A 74 1.43 -14.72 4.07
N ILE A 75 0.13 -15.00 3.89
CA ILE A 75 -0.94 -14.18 4.47
C ILE A 75 -0.86 -14.17 6.00
N ALA A 76 -0.61 -15.32 6.64
CA ALA A 76 -0.43 -15.40 8.09
C ALA A 76 0.74 -14.54 8.60
N GLN A 77 1.86 -14.47 7.83
CA GLN A 77 2.95 -13.54 8.15
C GLN A 77 2.49 -12.08 8.04
N VAL A 78 1.81 -11.70 6.96
CA VAL A 78 1.33 -10.33 6.78
C VAL A 78 0.31 -9.94 7.85
N GLU A 79 -0.51 -10.89 8.31
CA GLU A 79 -1.43 -10.70 9.45
C GLU A 79 -0.67 -10.42 10.76
N ALA A 80 0.46 -11.09 10.99
CA ALA A 80 1.32 -10.80 12.13
C ALA A 80 1.92 -9.37 12.02
N GLU A 81 2.44 -8.99 10.84
CA GLU A 81 2.94 -7.62 10.60
C GLU A 81 1.85 -6.54 10.84
N VAL A 82 0.58 -6.87 10.56
CA VAL A 82 -0.55 -5.97 10.83
C VAL A 82 -0.85 -5.87 12.34
N ARG A 83 -0.81 -7.00 13.06
CA ARG A 83 -1.00 -7.00 14.53
C ARG A 83 0.09 -6.21 15.25
N ASP A 84 1.33 -6.31 14.77
CA ASP A 84 2.49 -5.62 15.32
C ASP A 84 2.53 -4.12 14.93
N GLY A 85 1.61 -3.68 14.06
CA GLY A 85 1.51 -2.28 13.63
C GLY A 85 2.42 -1.89 12.46
N ASP A 86 3.24 -2.80 11.95
CA ASP A 86 4.18 -2.57 10.84
C ASP A 86 3.46 -2.36 9.51
N ARG A 87 2.27 -2.92 9.39
CA ARG A 87 1.43 -2.81 8.19
C ARG A 87 0.00 -2.41 8.54
N SER A 88 -0.70 -1.89 7.55
CA SER A 88 -2.12 -1.54 7.70
C SER A 88 -3.03 -2.69 7.29
N GLN A 89 -4.24 -2.75 7.87
CA GLN A 89 -5.28 -3.69 7.46
C GLN A 89 -5.57 -3.59 5.95
N SER A 90 -5.59 -2.38 5.38
CA SER A 90 -5.79 -2.18 3.94
C SER A 90 -4.69 -2.84 3.09
N TYR A 91 -3.44 -2.88 3.59
CA TYR A 91 -2.35 -3.58 2.91
C TYR A 91 -2.61 -5.09 2.87
N LEU A 92 -3.04 -5.69 3.97
CA LEU A 92 -3.42 -7.11 4.05
C LEU A 92 -4.56 -7.43 3.08
N ASP A 93 -5.64 -6.66 3.12
CA ASP A 93 -6.81 -6.84 2.25
C ASP A 93 -6.42 -6.77 0.75
N ASP A 94 -5.52 -5.85 0.40
CA ASP A 94 -5.02 -5.75 -0.97
C ASP A 94 -4.17 -6.97 -1.36
N LYS A 95 -3.37 -7.52 -0.43
CA LYS A 95 -2.59 -8.73 -0.67
C LYS A 95 -3.47 -9.94 -0.86
N ILE A 96 -4.45 -10.14 0.01
CA ILE A 96 -5.43 -11.24 -0.10
C ILE A 96 -6.09 -11.16 -1.49
N ARG A 97 -6.67 -10.01 -1.84
CA ARG A 97 -7.35 -9.83 -3.13
C ARG A 97 -6.45 -10.08 -4.34
N HIS A 98 -5.18 -9.63 -4.30
CA HIS A 98 -4.24 -9.85 -5.39
C HIS A 98 -3.87 -11.33 -5.53
N ILE A 99 -3.68 -12.01 -4.42
CA ILE A 99 -3.33 -13.43 -4.38
C ILE A 99 -4.52 -14.28 -4.84
N ASP A 100 -5.73 -14.00 -4.35
CA ASP A 100 -6.95 -14.70 -4.77
C ASP A 100 -7.17 -14.57 -6.28
N CYS A 101 -7.07 -13.34 -6.81
CA CYS A 101 -7.18 -13.12 -8.26
C CYS A 101 -6.15 -13.91 -9.09
N PHE A 102 -4.97 -14.20 -8.54
CA PHE A 102 -3.94 -14.98 -9.18
C PHE A 102 -4.24 -16.48 -9.07
N LEU A 103 -4.60 -16.95 -7.89
CA LEU A 103 -4.89 -18.36 -7.61
C LEU A 103 -6.15 -18.87 -8.33
N ASP A 104 -7.12 -17.99 -8.60
CA ASP A 104 -8.33 -18.30 -9.35
C ASP A 104 -8.07 -18.56 -10.85
N CYS A 105 -6.87 -18.26 -11.35
CA CYS A 105 -6.53 -18.55 -12.76
C CYS A 105 -6.42 -20.06 -12.98
N MET A 106 -6.78 -20.49 -14.20
CA MET A 106 -6.73 -21.89 -14.60
C MET A 106 -5.48 -22.15 -15.46
N VAL A 107 -4.81 -23.25 -15.21
CA VAL A 107 -3.68 -23.75 -16.00
C VAL A 107 -3.95 -25.21 -16.34
N ASP A 108 -4.01 -25.52 -17.63
CA ASP A 108 -4.29 -26.87 -18.15
C ASP A 108 -5.55 -27.52 -17.52
N GLY A 109 -6.60 -26.67 -17.34
CA GLY A 109 -7.89 -27.11 -16.80
C GLY A 109 -7.94 -27.30 -15.28
N LYS A 110 -6.86 -26.95 -14.55
CA LYS A 110 -6.80 -27.01 -13.08
C LYS A 110 -6.60 -25.62 -12.49
N PRO A 111 -7.13 -25.36 -11.27
CA PRO A 111 -6.85 -24.12 -10.58
C PRO A 111 -5.34 -23.96 -10.31
N LEU A 112 -4.83 -22.75 -10.53
CA LEU A 112 -3.43 -22.43 -10.24
C LEU A 112 -3.09 -22.64 -8.75
N ALA A 113 -4.08 -22.52 -7.88
CA ALA A 113 -3.97 -22.79 -6.46
C ALA A 113 -3.40 -24.19 -6.12
N ASP A 114 -3.73 -25.19 -6.93
CA ASP A 114 -3.34 -26.60 -6.72
C ASP A 114 -1.96 -26.92 -7.30
N MET A 115 -1.40 -26.02 -8.11
CA MET A 115 -0.07 -26.18 -8.69
C MET A 115 1.01 -26.07 -7.62
N ARG A 116 2.06 -26.89 -7.70
CA ARG A 116 3.24 -26.74 -6.84
C ARG A 116 3.99 -25.46 -7.19
N VAL A 117 4.53 -24.81 -6.17
CA VAL A 117 5.32 -23.58 -6.36
C VAL A 117 6.50 -23.80 -7.30
N SER A 118 7.13 -24.98 -7.22
CA SER A 118 8.28 -25.37 -8.06
C SER A 118 7.94 -25.61 -9.54
N GLU A 119 6.66 -25.81 -9.87
CA GLU A 119 6.17 -26.03 -11.23
C GLU A 119 5.79 -24.73 -11.94
N LEU A 120 5.67 -23.62 -11.19
CA LEU A 120 5.33 -22.32 -11.74
C LEU A 120 6.51 -21.78 -12.56
N THR A 121 6.32 -21.65 -13.85
CA THR A 121 7.33 -21.13 -14.79
C THR A 121 6.94 -19.75 -15.31
N GLU A 122 7.93 -19.00 -15.83
CA GLU A 122 7.69 -17.73 -16.52
C GLU A 122 6.73 -17.89 -17.70
N GLY A 123 6.86 -18.98 -18.48
CA GLY A 123 5.98 -19.26 -19.59
C GLY A 123 4.50 -19.41 -19.18
N ILE A 124 4.22 -20.13 -18.09
CA ILE A 124 2.86 -20.25 -17.53
C ILE A 124 2.32 -18.88 -17.14
N VAL A 125 3.13 -18.08 -16.42
CA VAL A 125 2.73 -16.74 -15.96
C VAL A 125 2.48 -15.81 -17.14
N ALA A 126 3.38 -15.77 -18.12
CA ALA A 126 3.31 -14.87 -19.27
C ALA A 126 2.16 -15.21 -20.25
N HIS A 127 1.93 -16.49 -20.52
CA HIS A 127 1.01 -16.92 -21.57
C HIS A 127 -0.37 -17.32 -21.05
N GLN A 128 -0.46 -18.01 -19.92
CA GLN A 128 -1.74 -18.49 -19.41
C GLN A 128 -2.35 -17.52 -18.37
N VAL A 129 -1.63 -17.22 -17.29
CA VAL A 129 -2.16 -16.41 -16.19
C VAL A 129 -2.38 -14.95 -16.59
N MET A 130 -1.39 -14.33 -17.24
CA MET A 130 -1.49 -12.94 -17.66
C MET A 130 -2.65 -12.70 -18.62
N ASN A 131 -2.90 -13.59 -19.57
CA ASN A 131 -3.98 -13.44 -20.53
C ASN A 131 -5.35 -13.48 -19.82
N GLN A 132 -5.55 -14.40 -18.88
CA GLN A 132 -6.78 -14.48 -18.09
C GLN A 132 -6.98 -13.21 -17.24
N LEU A 133 -5.93 -12.72 -16.59
CA LEU A 133 -6.03 -11.50 -15.79
C LEU A 133 -6.32 -10.24 -16.62
N LYS A 134 -5.89 -10.20 -17.89
CA LYS A 134 -6.10 -9.05 -18.79
C LYS A 134 -7.51 -8.94 -19.35
N VAL A 135 -8.30 -10.00 -19.35
CA VAL A 135 -9.65 -10.01 -19.97
C VAL A 135 -10.51 -8.86 -19.44
N ASN A 136 -10.59 -8.70 -18.11
CA ASN A 136 -11.50 -7.73 -17.46
C ASN A 136 -10.75 -6.71 -16.58
N ARG A 137 -9.41 -6.59 -16.69
CA ARG A 137 -8.61 -5.72 -15.83
C ARG A 137 -7.67 -4.81 -16.61
N THR A 138 -7.45 -3.61 -16.08
CA THR A 138 -6.49 -2.69 -16.67
C THR A 138 -5.06 -3.19 -16.46
N LYS A 139 -4.12 -2.76 -17.32
CA LYS A 139 -2.68 -3.07 -17.20
C LYS A 139 -2.14 -2.76 -15.81
N LYS A 140 -2.53 -1.61 -15.23
CA LYS A 140 -2.10 -1.22 -13.87
C LYS A 140 -2.62 -2.18 -12.80
N THR A 141 -3.87 -2.65 -12.93
CA THR A 141 -4.44 -3.65 -12.00
C THR A 141 -3.67 -4.96 -12.06
N VAL A 142 -3.37 -5.45 -13.28
CA VAL A 142 -2.58 -6.68 -13.46
C VAL A 142 -1.17 -6.51 -12.89
N ALA A 143 -0.52 -5.35 -13.11
CA ALA A 143 0.78 -5.06 -12.51
C ALA A 143 0.74 -5.06 -10.98
N ASN A 144 -0.32 -4.54 -10.38
CA ASN A 144 -0.49 -4.56 -8.92
C ASN A 144 -0.68 -5.99 -8.40
N ILE A 145 -1.44 -6.83 -9.11
CA ILE A 145 -1.61 -8.25 -8.79
C ILE A 145 -0.24 -8.94 -8.81
N PHE A 146 0.50 -8.82 -9.89
CA PHE A 146 1.83 -9.42 -10.03
C PHE A 146 2.81 -8.91 -8.97
N GLY A 147 2.82 -7.60 -8.67
CA GLY A 147 3.62 -7.03 -7.58
C GLY A 147 3.22 -7.55 -6.19
N GLY A 148 1.95 -7.93 -5.99
CA GLY A 148 1.47 -8.61 -4.79
C GLY A 148 1.98 -10.04 -4.70
N VAL A 149 1.79 -10.80 -5.77
CA VAL A 149 2.17 -12.22 -5.87
C VAL A 149 3.70 -12.39 -5.88
N SER A 150 4.45 -11.50 -6.54
CA SER A 150 5.93 -11.54 -6.51
C SER A 150 6.47 -11.51 -5.09
N LYS A 151 5.85 -10.76 -4.17
CA LYS A 151 6.23 -10.76 -2.74
C LYS A 151 5.94 -12.10 -2.08
N MET A 152 4.82 -12.74 -2.40
CA MET A 152 4.49 -14.10 -1.94
C MET A 152 5.50 -15.14 -2.44
N ILE A 153 5.88 -15.08 -3.71
CA ILE A 153 6.91 -16.00 -4.27
C ILE A 153 8.28 -15.72 -3.64
N LYS A 154 8.65 -14.45 -3.38
CA LYS A 154 9.88 -14.12 -2.63
C LYS A 154 9.89 -14.75 -1.24
N TYR A 155 8.76 -14.70 -0.54
CA TYR A 155 8.60 -15.41 0.73
C TYR A 155 8.80 -16.93 0.53
N GLY A 156 8.20 -17.52 -0.50
CA GLY A 156 8.42 -18.93 -0.84
C GLY A 156 9.88 -19.28 -1.14
N LYS A 157 10.61 -18.37 -1.81
CA LYS A 157 12.05 -18.52 -2.05
C LYS A 157 12.85 -18.53 -0.74
N MET A 158 12.52 -17.67 0.22
CA MET A 158 13.16 -17.65 1.54
C MET A 158 12.91 -18.94 2.33
N HIS A 159 11.76 -19.60 2.08
CA HIS A 159 11.40 -20.89 2.69
C HIS A 159 11.74 -22.09 1.81
N ASN A 160 12.55 -21.92 0.77
CA ASN A 160 13.02 -22.97 -0.15
C ASN A 160 11.90 -23.72 -0.90
N CYS A 161 10.74 -23.07 -1.12
CA CYS A 161 9.66 -23.62 -1.94
C CYS A 161 9.95 -23.55 -3.45
N CYS A 162 10.80 -22.62 -3.87
CA CYS A 162 11.25 -22.42 -5.25
C CYS A 162 12.64 -21.78 -5.30
N LYS A 163 13.34 -21.95 -6.42
CA LYS A 163 14.68 -21.36 -6.65
C LYS A 163 14.63 -19.96 -7.21
N THR A 164 13.66 -19.69 -8.08
CA THR A 164 13.52 -18.44 -8.82
C THR A 164 12.12 -17.85 -8.62
N ASN A 165 11.96 -16.57 -8.93
CA ASN A 165 10.66 -15.93 -8.95
C ASN A 165 10.23 -15.71 -10.41
N PRO A 166 9.36 -16.56 -10.96
CA PRO A 166 8.98 -16.49 -12.36
C PRO A 166 8.14 -15.27 -12.72
N ILE A 167 7.81 -14.40 -11.76
CA ILE A 167 7.03 -13.18 -11.98
C ILE A 167 7.96 -11.98 -12.22
N GLU A 168 9.19 -11.99 -11.72
CA GLU A 168 10.11 -10.86 -11.82
C GLU A 168 10.50 -10.55 -13.26
N ASP A 169 10.70 -11.60 -14.07
CA ASP A 169 11.20 -11.49 -15.44
C ASP A 169 10.06 -11.36 -16.48
N VAL A 170 8.79 -11.47 -16.03
CA VAL A 170 7.65 -11.34 -16.92
C VAL A 170 7.46 -9.88 -17.34
N GLU A 171 7.94 -9.55 -18.52
CA GLU A 171 7.65 -8.26 -19.13
C GLU A 171 6.14 -8.10 -19.40
N MET A 172 5.58 -7.04 -18.86
CA MET A 172 4.20 -6.62 -19.14
C MET A 172 4.07 -6.08 -20.58
N LYS A 173 4.48 -6.89 -21.60
CA LYS A 173 4.34 -6.53 -23.00
C LYS A 173 2.84 -6.50 -23.38
N GLY A 174 2.44 -5.48 -24.13
CA GLY A 174 1.12 -5.39 -24.72
C GLY A 174 -0.02 -5.21 -23.69
N GLY A 175 -0.40 -4.06 -23.48
CA GLY A 175 -1.68 -3.56 -23.01
C GLY A 175 -1.83 -2.21 -23.67
N LYS A 176 -3.04 -1.79 -24.01
CA LYS A 176 -3.27 -0.42 -24.45
C LYS A 176 -2.42 0.45 -23.51
N LYS A 177 -1.44 1.18 -24.06
CA LYS A 177 -0.76 2.25 -23.31
C LYS A 177 -1.90 2.98 -22.61
N GLY A 178 -1.98 2.87 -21.28
CA GLY A 178 -2.95 3.68 -20.56
C GLY A 178 -2.79 5.06 -21.16
N LYS A 179 -3.89 5.75 -21.49
CA LYS A 179 -3.84 7.17 -21.87
C LYS A 179 -2.75 7.77 -21.04
N GLY A 180 -1.73 8.35 -21.70
CA GLY A 180 -0.47 8.71 -21.11
C GLY A 180 -0.68 9.38 -19.76
N LYS A 181 0.23 9.15 -18.80
CA LYS A 181 0.23 9.60 -17.38
C LYS A 181 -1.06 10.35 -17.06
N ASN A 182 -1.88 9.94 -16.12
CA ASN A 182 -3.16 10.58 -15.80
C ASN A 182 -2.96 12.09 -15.64
N LYS A 183 -2.88 12.80 -16.76
CA LYS A 183 -2.89 14.24 -16.77
C LYS A 183 -4.24 14.63 -16.17
N ALA A 184 -4.23 15.34 -15.07
CA ALA A 184 -5.46 15.85 -14.51
C ALA A 184 -6.08 16.79 -15.53
N GLU A 185 -7.33 16.56 -15.91
CA GLU A 185 -8.05 17.50 -16.76
C GLU A 185 -8.47 18.71 -15.91
N LEU A 186 -8.28 19.92 -16.46
CA LEU A 186 -8.74 21.13 -15.83
C LEU A 186 -10.28 21.12 -15.75
N ILE A 187 -10.81 21.15 -14.54
CA ILE A 187 -12.25 21.32 -14.35
C ILE A 187 -12.57 22.82 -14.38
N PRO A 188 -13.40 23.29 -15.31
CA PRO A 188 -13.76 24.70 -15.37
C PRO A 188 -14.52 25.15 -14.11
N LYS A 189 -14.34 26.42 -13.70
CA LYS A 189 -14.97 26.98 -12.51
C LYS A 189 -16.50 26.83 -12.54
N HIS A 190 -17.13 27.12 -13.68
CA HIS A 190 -18.59 27.02 -13.84
C HIS A 190 -19.13 25.59 -13.61
N VAL A 191 -18.33 24.56 -13.91
CA VAL A 191 -18.72 23.14 -13.63
C VAL A 191 -18.74 22.88 -12.13
N ILE A 192 -17.75 23.38 -11.39
CA ILE A 192 -17.70 23.27 -9.91
C ILE A 192 -18.87 24.01 -9.30
N GLU A 193 -19.16 25.23 -9.75
CA GLU A 193 -20.30 26.05 -9.29
C GLU A 193 -21.65 25.37 -9.58
N ALA A 194 -21.81 24.79 -10.77
CA ALA A 194 -23.02 24.04 -11.13
C ALA A 194 -23.22 22.80 -10.23
N ILE A 195 -22.15 22.05 -9.95
CA ILE A 195 -22.20 20.89 -9.04
C ILE A 195 -22.57 21.36 -7.62
N GLU A 196 -21.91 22.41 -7.12
CA GLU A 196 -22.16 22.96 -5.78
C GLU A 196 -23.61 23.43 -5.63
N ALA A 197 -24.14 24.18 -6.58
CA ALA A 197 -25.54 24.68 -6.57
C ALA A 197 -26.57 23.54 -6.51
N ASN A 198 -26.23 22.35 -6.99
CA ASN A 198 -27.08 21.15 -6.97
C ASN A 198 -26.89 20.26 -5.74
N MET A 199 -26.19 20.76 -4.71
CA MET A 199 -26.05 20.11 -3.40
C MET A 199 -26.93 20.82 -2.34
N ASN A 200 -27.24 20.11 -1.24
CA ASN A 200 -27.85 20.81 -0.08
C ASN A 200 -26.77 21.64 0.66
N PRO A 201 -27.16 22.64 1.49
CA PRO A 201 -26.21 23.57 2.10
C PRO A 201 -25.05 22.91 2.86
N ARG A 202 -25.32 21.81 3.57
CA ARG A 202 -24.27 21.07 4.27
C ARG A 202 -23.22 20.52 3.32
N TRP A 203 -23.66 19.92 2.19
CA TRP A 203 -22.76 19.32 1.22
C TRP A 203 -22.08 20.37 0.33
N GLN A 204 -22.72 21.52 0.11
CA GLN A 204 -22.09 22.68 -0.51
C GLN A 204 -20.84 23.09 0.28
N PHE A 205 -21.00 23.26 1.60
CA PHE A 205 -19.88 23.64 2.45
C PHE A 205 -18.77 22.56 2.50
N ILE A 206 -19.13 21.27 2.64
CA ILE A 206 -18.18 20.16 2.60
C ILE A 206 -17.38 20.16 1.28
N MET A 207 -18.06 20.40 0.15
CA MET A 207 -17.41 20.47 -1.17
C MET A 207 -16.53 21.72 -1.29
N ARG A 208 -17.03 22.89 -0.89
CA ARG A 208 -16.28 24.16 -0.91
C ARG A 208 -15.00 24.07 -0.10
N PHE A 209 -15.04 23.49 1.08
CA PHE A 209 -13.87 23.23 1.90
C PHE A 209 -12.83 22.37 1.15
N ALA A 210 -13.25 21.31 0.45
CA ALA A 210 -12.34 20.49 -0.35
C ALA A 210 -11.75 21.27 -1.54
N CYS A 211 -12.56 22.12 -2.21
CA CYS A 211 -12.10 22.94 -3.34
C CYS A 211 -11.11 24.02 -2.95
N THR A 212 -11.17 24.52 -1.71
CA THR A 212 -10.35 25.66 -1.23
C THR A 212 -9.14 25.23 -0.40
N THR A 213 -9.08 23.98 0.03
CA THR A 213 -7.97 23.44 0.84
C THR A 213 -7.21 22.29 0.17
N GLY A 214 -7.82 21.65 -0.83
CA GLY A 214 -7.25 20.52 -1.51
C GLY A 214 -6.97 19.28 -0.65
N VAL A 215 -7.60 19.19 0.53
CA VAL A 215 -7.45 18.04 1.44
C VAL A 215 -7.89 16.73 0.78
N ARG A 216 -7.22 15.63 1.12
CA ARG A 216 -7.68 14.31 0.67
C ARG A 216 -9.00 13.96 1.37
N GLN A 217 -9.86 13.19 0.71
CA GLN A 217 -11.14 12.78 1.30
C GLN A 217 -10.98 12.16 2.70
N GLY A 218 -9.96 11.34 2.91
CA GLY A 218 -9.67 10.72 4.21
C GLY A 218 -9.25 11.72 5.28
N GLU A 219 -8.51 12.76 4.92
CA GLU A 219 -8.12 13.88 5.78
C GLU A 219 -9.36 14.71 6.18
N GLN A 220 -10.19 15.07 5.20
CA GLN A 220 -11.43 15.80 5.46
C GLN A 220 -12.40 15.06 6.37
N ARG A 221 -12.49 13.72 6.22
CA ARG A 221 -13.33 12.88 7.08
C ARG A 221 -12.83 12.76 8.51
N ALA A 222 -11.53 12.96 8.72
CA ALA A 222 -10.85 12.89 10.01
C ALA A 222 -10.73 14.25 10.70
N LEU A 223 -11.11 15.34 10.02
CA LEU A 223 -10.88 16.70 10.50
C LEU A 223 -11.68 16.98 11.78
N THR A 224 -11.01 17.49 12.81
CA THR A 224 -11.56 17.83 14.11
C THR A 224 -11.43 19.31 14.41
N TRP A 225 -12.19 19.81 15.37
CA TRP A 225 -12.16 21.22 15.73
C TRP A 225 -10.81 21.67 16.31
N GLY A 226 -10.08 20.78 16.99
CA GLY A 226 -8.73 21.07 17.50
C GLY A 226 -7.70 21.39 16.41
N GLN A 227 -7.97 21.00 15.17
CA GLN A 227 -7.11 21.27 14.01
C GLN A 227 -7.38 22.62 13.33
N ILE A 228 -8.44 23.36 13.76
CA ILE A 228 -8.75 24.69 13.24
C ILE A 228 -7.99 25.73 14.06
N LEU A 229 -6.99 26.33 13.46
CA LEU A 229 -6.15 27.37 14.07
C LEU A 229 -6.81 28.74 13.84
N TRP A 230 -7.80 29.06 14.65
CA TRP A 230 -8.69 30.21 14.47
C TRP A 230 -7.95 31.54 14.33
N GLU A 231 -6.98 31.81 15.23
CA GLU A 231 -6.22 33.04 15.25
C GLU A 231 -5.34 33.23 14.01
N LYS A 232 -4.84 32.10 13.46
CA LYS A 232 -3.98 32.11 12.26
C LYS A 232 -4.76 31.99 10.96
N GLY A 233 -6.07 31.74 11.02
CA GLY A 233 -6.89 31.48 9.85
C GLY A 233 -6.40 30.25 9.04
N GLN A 234 -5.96 29.19 9.72
CA GLN A 234 -5.38 28.01 9.09
C GLN A 234 -6.05 26.71 9.58
N VAL A 235 -5.92 25.67 8.80
CA VAL A 235 -6.24 24.30 9.21
C VAL A 235 -4.98 23.47 9.22
N GLU A 236 -4.77 22.70 10.28
CA GLU A 236 -3.69 21.73 10.40
C GLU A 236 -4.19 20.35 9.98
N ILE A 237 -3.45 19.69 9.09
CA ILE A 237 -3.77 18.35 8.62
C ILE A 237 -2.67 17.41 9.14
N ASP A 238 -3.01 16.54 10.08
CA ASP A 238 -2.10 15.60 10.75
C ASP A 238 -2.64 14.16 10.77
N ARG A 239 -3.91 13.98 10.39
CA ARG A 239 -4.60 12.68 10.48
C ARG A 239 -5.50 12.41 9.28
N ALA A 240 -5.78 11.13 9.03
CA ALA A 240 -6.67 10.69 7.96
C ALA A 240 -7.42 9.40 8.34
N ILE A 241 -8.66 9.27 7.88
CA ILE A 241 -9.41 8.01 7.93
C ILE A 241 -9.15 7.25 6.64
N LYS A 242 -8.60 6.05 6.74
CA LYS A 242 -8.42 5.17 5.59
C LYS A 242 -9.78 4.66 5.08
N HIS A 243 -9.83 4.32 3.79
CA HIS A 243 -11.10 4.04 3.09
C HIS A 243 -11.98 2.99 3.77
N LYS A 244 -11.39 1.96 4.38
CA LYS A 244 -12.11 0.86 5.04
C LYS A 244 -12.15 0.94 6.57
N GLU A 245 -11.35 1.80 7.15
CA GLU A 245 -11.27 1.99 8.60
C GLU A 245 -12.15 3.19 9.00
N ASN A 246 -12.98 3.05 10.02
CA ASN A 246 -13.76 4.17 10.58
C ASN A 246 -12.99 4.92 11.69
N LYS A 247 -11.73 4.57 11.93
CA LYS A 247 -10.86 5.22 12.92
C LYS A 247 -9.84 6.12 12.22
N ALA A 248 -9.68 7.33 12.74
CA ALA A 248 -8.63 8.24 12.33
C ALA A 248 -7.27 7.69 12.81
N GLY A 249 -6.28 7.71 11.93
CA GLY A 249 -4.88 7.42 12.26
C GLY A 249 -4.02 8.59 11.80
N LYS A 250 -2.81 8.72 12.36
CA LYS A 250 -1.81 9.69 11.89
C LYS A 250 -1.57 9.52 10.40
N THR A 251 -1.28 10.61 9.71
CA THR A 251 -0.87 10.55 8.30
C THR A 251 0.37 9.67 8.15
N LYS A 252 0.43 8.87 7.08
CA LYS A 252 1.48 7.85 6.87
C LYS A 252 2.90 8.41 6.67
N THR A 253 3.05 9.71 6.50
CA THR A 253 4.33 10.36 6.20
C THR A 253 4.38 11.72 6.88
N GLU A 254 5.56 12.13 7.35
CA GLU A 254 5.83 13.48 7.87
C GLU A 254 5.39 14.58 6.88
N ASN A 255 5.49 14.33 5.58
CA ASN A 255 4.99 15.23 4.54
C ASN A 255 3.45 15.31 4.47
N GLY A 256 2.72 14.48 5.21
CA GLY A 256 1.25 14.56 5.36
C GLY A 256 0.83 15.66 6.31
N GLU A 257 1.69 16.02 7.27
CA GLU A 257 1.44 17.09 8.23
C GLU A 257 1.71 18.45 7.59
N ARG A 258 0.67 19.29 7.52
CA ARG A 258 0.76 20.60 6.89
C ARG A 258 -0.29 21.55 7.42
N LYS A 259 -0.01 22.85 7.31
CA LYS A 259 -0.94 23.92 7.60
C LYS A 259 -1.38 24.56 6.30
N ILE A 260 -2.69 24.70 6.12
CA ILE A 260 -3.29 25.28 4.91
C ILE A 260 -4.05 26.54 5.31
N PRO A 261 -3.79 27.68 4.64
CA PRO A 261 -4.58 28.90 4.89
C PRO A 261 -6.03 28.69 4.46
N LEU A 262 -6.95 29.22 5.25
CA LEU A 262 -8.38 29.21 4.99
C LEU A 262 -8.82 30.57 4.44
N THR A 263 -9.71 30.56 3.47
CA THR A 263 -10.33 31.81 3.00
C THR A 263 -11.25 32.39 4.06
N HIS A 264 -11.50 33.71 4.04
CA HIS A 264 -12.38 34.38 5.00
C HIS A 264 -13.81 33.79 5.00
N ASP A 265 -14.31 33.44 3.81
CA ASP A 265 -15.63 32.80 3.64
C ASP A 265 -15.69 31.43 4.32
N VAL A 266 -14.66 30.60 4.12
CA VAL A 266 -14.56 29.27 4.77
C VAL A 266 -14.45 29.39 6.28
N LEU A 267 -13.69 30.38 6.79
CA LEU A 267 -13.59 30.64 8.22
C LEU A 267 -14.94 31.09 8.82
N ALA A 268 -15.69 31.94 8.12
CA ALA A 268 -17.02 32.35 8.55
C ALA A 268 -17.97 31.15 8.62
N GLN A 269 -17.99 30.30 7.59
CA GLN A 269 -18.85 29.13 7.55
C GLN A 269 -18.44 28.08 8.60
N LEU A 270 -17.13 27.93 8.92
CA LEU A 270 -16.66 27.09 10.02
C LEU A 270 -17.17 27.61 11.37
N LYS A 271 -17.14 28.93 11.60
CA LYS A 271 -17.70 29.55 12.83
C LYS A 271 -19.18 29.25 12.97
N GLU A 272 -19.94 29.40 11.90
CA GLU A 272 -21.38 29.09 11.90
C GLU A 272 -21.62 27.60 12.19
N LEU A 273 -20.83 26.71 11.56
CA LEU A 273 -20.97 25.28 11.78
C LEU A 273 -20.60 24.89 13.23
N TYR A 274 -19.56 25.50 13.80
CA TYR A 274 -19.16 25.31 15.20
C TYR A 274 -20.27 25.70 16.17
N ILE A 275 -20.94 26.84 15.93
CA ILE A 275 -22.09 27.28 16.72
C ILE A 275 -23.28 26.31 16.55
N LYS A 276 -23.59 25.89 15.32
CA LYS A 276 -24.66 24.91 15.03
C LYS A 276 -24.45 23.55 15.68
N GLN A 277 -23.20 23.17 15.92
CA GLN A 277 -22.84 21.95 16.64
C GLN A 277 -22.82 22.11 18.17
N GLY A 278 -23.26 23.27 18.69
CA GLY A 278 -23.32 23.53 20.13
C GLY A 278 -21.95 23.88 20.74
N ARG A 279 -21.00 24.35 19.95
CA ARG A 279 -19.63 24.71 20.39
C ARG A 279 -18.95 23.58 21.17
N PRO A 280 -18.69 22.43 20.55
CA PRO A 280 -18.14 21.28 21.24
C PRO A 280 -16.81 21.62 21.92
N ASN A 281 -16.69 21.33 23.21
CA ASN A 281 -15.46 21.54 23.99
C ASN A 281 -14.42 20.48 23.72
N ASP A 282 -14.81 19.33 23.17
CA ASP A 282 -13.91 18.24 22.79
C ASP A 282 -13.14 18.63 21.51
N PRO A 283 -11.81 18.80 21.56
CA PRO A 283 -10.99 19.13 20.42
C PRO A 283 -11.01 18.02 19.34
N ASP A 284 -11.33 16.78 19.72
CA ASP A 284 -11.43 15.65 18.81
C ASP A 284 -12.82 15.50 18.17
N HIS A 285 -13.76 16.40 18.48
CA HIS A 285 -15.05 16.41 17.82
C HIS A 285 -14.91 16.74 16.33
N LEU A 286 -15.53 15.92 15.47
CA LEU A 286 -15.40 16.04 14.01
C LEU A 286 -16.09 17.30 13.45
N VAL A 287 -15.39 18.05 12.61
CA VAL A 287 -15.94 19.18 11.87
C VAL A 287 -17.04 18.72 10.91
N PHE A 288 -16.79 17.66 10.16
CA PHE A 288 -17.71 17.09 9.17
C PHE A 288 -18.25 15.72 9.61
N GLY A 289 -18.54 15.56 10.90
CA GLY A 289 -19.12 14.32 11.45
C GLY A 289 -20.61 14.14 11.12
N THR A 290 -21.15 12.97 11.45
CA THR A 290 -22.61 12.74 11.54
C THR A 290 -23.15 13.43 12.80
N GLN A 291 -24.47 13.42 13.00
CA GLN A 291 -25.10 13.94 14.23
C GLN A 291 -24.61 13.22 15.52
N PHE A 292 -24.08 12.00 15.37
CA PHE A 292 -23.51 11.21 16.48
C PHE A 292 -21.98 11.30 16.53
N ASN A 293 -21.38 12.30 15.92
CA ASN A 293 -19.94 12.50 15.83
C ASN A 293 -19.17 11.31 15.20
N HIS A 294 -19.81 10.57 14.27
CA HIS A 294 -19.13 9.54 13.49
C HIS A 294 -18.66 10.07 12.13
N PRO A 295 -17.53 9.56 11.59
CA PRO A 295 -17.08 9.96 10.28
C PRO A 295 -18.08 9.61 9.18
N ILE A 296 -18.33 10.54 8.27
CA ILE A 296 -19.13 10.27 7.06
C ILE A 296 -18.39 9.25 6.19
N THR A 297 -19.08 8.22 5.72
CA THR A 297 -18.45 7.15 4.91
C THR A 297 -18.02 7.67 3.52
N ALA A 298 -16.93 7.09 2.97
CA ALA A 298 -16.46 7.43 1.62
C ALA A 298 -17.54 7.19 0.54
N ALA A 299 -18.35 6.16 0.72
CA ALA A 299 -19.48 5.85 -0.17
C ALA A 299 -20.52 6.97 -0.21
N LYS A 300 -20.76 7.65 0.92
CA LYS A 300 -21.70 8.77 0.99
C LYS A 300 -21.18 10.00 0.23
N TYR A 301 -19.87 10.28 0.33
CA TYR A 301 -19.21 11.32 -0.49
C TYR A 301 -19.38 11.02 -1.99
N LEU A 302 -19.08 9.79 -2.40
CA LEU A 302 -19.21 9.35 -3.79
C LEU A 302 -20.66 9.46 -4.28
N LYS A 303 -21.62 9.02 -3.48
CA LYS A 303 -23.05 9.14 -3.80
C LYS A 303 -23.45 10.59 -4.03
N ARG A 304 -23.08 11.49 -3.11
CA ARG A 304 -23.49 12.90 -3.15
C ARG A 304 -22.90 13.65 -4.35
N ILE A 305 -21.62 13.45 -4.65
CA ILE A 305 -21.03 14.12 -5.81
C ILE A 305 -21.62 13.61 -7.13
N LYS A 306 -21.85 12.29 -7.27
CA LYS A 306 -22.51 11.73 -8.46
C LYS A 306 -23.94 12.24 -8.66
N GLU A 307 -24.72 12.31 -7.58
CA GLU A 307 -26.08 12.87 -7.62
C GLU A 307 -26.07 14.34 -8.04
N ALA A 308 -25.14 15.14 -7.51
CA ALA A 308 -25.02 16.55 -7.88
C ALA A 308 -24.58 16.76 -9.33
N CYS A 309 -23.59 15.99 -9.82
CA CYS A 309 -23.20 16.02 -11.23
C CYS A 309 -24.38 15.69 -12.15
N ARG A 310 -25.15 14.64 -11.81
CA ARG A 310 -26.35 14.27 -12.59
C ARG A 310 -27.41 15.37 -12.62
N ARG A 311 -27.66 16.04 -11.48
CA ARG A 311 -28.63 17.16 -11.42
C ARG A 311 -28.14 18.38 -12.18
N ALA A 312 -26.82 18.64 -12.13
CA ALA A 312 -26.19 19.75 -12.85
C ALA A 312 -26.04 19.49 -14.37
N GLY A 313 -26.35 18.28 -14.86
CA GLY A 313 -26.17 17.91 -16.26
C GLY A 313 -24.72 17.88 -16.73
N VAL A 314 -23.76 17.66 -15.81
CA VAL A 314 -22.32 17.63 -16.12
C VAL A 314 -21.76 16.21 -16.03
N ALA A 315 -20.61 15.98 -16.67
CA ALA A 315 -19.88 14.72 -16.58
C ALA A 315 -19.55 14.39 -15.11
N PRO A 316 -19.66 13.10 -14.69
CA PRO A 316 -19.40 12.71 -13.33
C PRO A 316 -17.93 12.88 -12.97
N ILE A 317 -17.66 13.59 -11.87
CA ILE A 317 -16.34 13.73 -11.28
C ILE A 317 -16.22 12.93 -9.99
N ARG A 318 -14.98 12.66 -9.56
CA ARG A 318 -14.68 12.02 -8.27
C ARG A 318 -14.42 13.08 -7.20
N TRP A 319 -14.61 12.75 -5.94
CA TRP A 319 -14.25 13.68 -4.85
C TRP A 319 -12.78 14.11 -4.88
N HIS A 320 -11.89 13.24 -5.33
CA HIS A 320 -10.46 13.55 -5.47
C HIS A 320 -10.18 14.60 -6.57
N ASP A 321 -11.05 14.73 -7.54
CA ASP A 321 -10.89 15.71 -8.62
C ASP A 321 -11.07 17.16 -8.11
N LEU A 322 -11.74 17.38 -6.96
CA LEU A 322 -11.78 18.68 -6.27
C LEU A 322 -10.39 19.12 -5.79
N ARG A 323 -9.56 18.16 -5.39
CA ARG A 323 -8.17 18.42 -5.05
C ARG A 323 -7.33 18.78 -6.28
N HIS A 324 -7.60 18.17 -7.44
CA HIS A 324 -7.01 18.59 -8.70
C HIS A 324 -7.44 20.01 -9.09
N TYR A 325 -8.70 20.34 -8.86
CA TYR A 325 -9.20 21.71 -9.03
C TYR A 325 -8.45 22.71 -8.14
N TYR A 326 -8.28 22.42 -6.84
CA TYR A 326 -7.49 23.26 -5.94
C TYR A 326 -6.05 23.45 -6.44
N ALA A 327 -5.39 22.37 -6.86
CA ALA A 327 -4.04 22.44 -7.41
C ALA A 327 -3.96 23.34 -8.66
N SER A 328 -4.96 23.28 -9.54
CA SER A 328 -5.03 24.17 -10.72
C SER A 328 -5.14 25.64 -10.32
N LYS A 329 -5.86 25.94 -9.21
CA LYS A 329 -5.95 27.31 -8.70
C LYS A 329 -4.66 27.78 -8.05
N LEU A 330 -3.94 26.90 -7.37
CA LEU A 330 -2.59 27.22 -6.87
C LEU A 330 -1.61 27.52 -8.01
N LEU A 331 -1.64 26.72 -9.09
CA LEU A 331 -0.82 27.00 -10.29
C LEU A 331 -1.16 28.35 -10.94
N GLN A 332 -2.43 28.68 -11.04
CA GLN A 332 -2.85 30.01 -11.53
C GLN A 332 -2.37 31.15 -10.64
N ALA A 333 -2.28 30.92 -9.31
CA ALA A 333 -1.86 31.94 -8.34
C ALA A 333 -0.35 32.05 -8.16
N TYR A 334 0.38 30.97 -8.25
CA TYR A 334 1.81 30.89 -7.91
C TYR A 334 2.71 30.50 -9.10
N GLY A 335 2.11 30.28 -10.29
CA GLY A 335 2.88 29.91 -11.49
C GLY A 335 3.68 28.62 -11.29
N ASP A 336 4.96 28.70 -11.53
CA ASP A 336 5.95 27.60 -11.48
C ASP A 336 6.50 27.29 -10.08
N ASP A 337 6.06 27.99 -9.02
CA ASP A 337 6.45 27.66 -7.64
C ASP A 337 5.88 26.30 -7.20
N LEU A 338 6.33 25.24 -7.89
CA LEU A 338 5.93 23.86 -7.63
C LEU A 338 6.27 23.40 -6.20
N TRP A 339 7.28 24.02 -5.57
CA TRP A 339 7.64 23.71 -4.19
C TRP A 339 6.56 24.15 -3.21
N ARG A 340 6.02 25.35 -3.38
CA ARG A 340 4.92 25.88 -2.59
C ARG A 340 3.65 25.05 -2.79
N ILE A 341 3.33 24.74 -4.04
CA ILE A 341 2.19 23.89 -4.41
C ILE A 341 2.33 22.50 -3.78
N LYS A 342 3.51 21.87 -3.88
CA LYS A 342 3.83 20.59 -3.22
C LYS A 342 3.51 20.64 -1.73
N ASN A 343 3.92 21.71 -1.03
CA ASN A 343 3.73 21.84 0.42
C ASN A 343 2.25 21.96 0.78
N TYR A 344 1.48 22.82 0.11
CA TYR A 344 0.03 22.94 0.33
C TYR A 344 -0.72 21.65 -0.02
N MET A 345 -0.28 20.96 -1.07
CA MET A 345 -0.85 19.67 -1.46
C MET A 345 -0.42 18.52 -0.52
N GLY A 346 0.67 18.64 0.22
CA GLY A 346 1.22 17.54 1.04
C GLY A 346 1.66 16.36 0.17
N HIS A 347 2.38 16.66 -0.92
CA HIS A 347 3.00 15.61 -1.74
C HIS A 347 4.37 15.25 -1.17
N ALA A 348 4.63 13.96 -1.02
CA ALA A 348 5.91 13.47 -0.49
C ALA A 348 7.10 13.85 -1.40
N ASN A 349 6.87 13.96 -2.72
CA ASN A 349 7.88 14.30 -3.70
C ASN A 349 7.33 15.34 -4.70
N ILE A 350 8.15 16.32 -5.05
CA ILE A 350 7.82 17.34 -6.04
C ILE A 350 7.48 16.73 -7.41
N ARG A 351 8.11 15.60 -7.77
CA ARG A 351 7.82 14.87 -9.00
C ARG A 351 6.33 14.50 -9.15
N ILE A 352 5.63 14.27 -8.04
CA ILE A 352 4.19 13.99 -8.07
C ILE A 352 3.43 15.22 -8.56
N THR A 353 3.81 16.41 -8.11
CA THR A 353 3.23 17.68 -8.54
C THR A 353 3.52 17.93 -10.01
N GLU A 354 4.78 17.80 -10.42
CA GLU A 354 5.25 17.95 -11.79
C GLU A 354 4.57 16.93 -12.76
N GLU A 355 4.54 15.66 -12.39
CA GLU A 355 3.92 14.61 -13.23
C GLU A 355 2.42 14.79 -13.46
N ILE A 356 1.72 15.33 -12.46
CA ILE A 356 0.25 15.49 -12.52
C ILE A 356 -0.10 16.84 -13.15
N TYR A 357 0.63 17.89 -12.84
CA TYR A 357 0.26 19.27 -13.12
C TYR A 357 1.25 20.04 -14.02
N GLY A 358 2.48 19.57 -14.21
CA GLY A 358 3.50 20.26 -15.00
C GLY A 358 3.09 20.57 -16.43
N HIS A 359 2.16 19.80 -17.00
CA HIS A 359 1.62 20.05 -18.35
C HIS A 359 0.66 21.26 -18.43
N TRP A 360 0.36 21.90 -17.31
CA TRP A 360 -0.42 23.13 -17.26
C TRP A 360 0.48 24.38 -17.18
N LEU A 361 1.79 24.19 -17.00
CA LEU A 361 2.78 25.26 -17.10
C LEU A 361 2.91 25.63 -18.58
N ASP A 362 2.93 26.92 -18.85
CA ASP A 362 2.94 27.48 -20.21
C ASP A 362 4.41 27.73 -20.61
N ASP A 363 4.98 26.81 -21.39
CA ASP A 363 6.39 26.88 -21.83
C ASP A 363 6.73 28.21 -22.54
N ASP A 364 5.74 28.84 -23.22
CA ASP A 364 5.97 30.11 -23.93
C ASP A 364 6.09 31.30 -22.97
N LYS A 365 5.37 31.32 -21.85
CA LYS A 365 5.50 32.35 -20.82
C LYS A 365 6.83 32.25 -20.09
N ASP A 366 7.26 31.04 -19.78
CA ASP A 366 8.53 30.77 -19.11
C ASP A 366 9.72 31.27 -19.98
N ASN A 367 9.66 31.06 -21.29
CA ASN A 367 10.68 31.54 -22.22
C ASN A 367 10.75 33.09 -22.31
N ALA A 368 9.59 33.76 -22.35
CA ALA A 368 9.54 35.22 -22.38
C ALA A 368 10.06 35.83 -21.07
N GLN A 369 9.66 35.29 -19.93
CA GLN A 369 10.13 35.74 -18.61
C GLN A 369 11.64 35.47 -18.42
N ALA A 370 12.14 34.34 -18.92
CA ALA A 370 13.57 34.04 -18.91
C ALA A 370 14.37 35.03 -19.78
N GLN A 371 13.87 35.38 -20.97
CA GLN A 371 14.50 36.38 -21.83
C GLN A 371 14.56 37.75 -21.16
N ASP A 372 13.45 38.20 -20.53
CA ASP A 372 13.43 39.49 -19.82
C ASP A 372 14.40 39.50 -18.64
N THR A 373 14.41 38.40 -17.86
CA THR A 373 15.30 38.25 -16.70
C THR A 373 16.76 38.23 -17.13
N LEU A 374 17.11 37.44 -18.14
CA LEU A 374 18.48 37.38 -18.67
C LEU A 374 18.91 38.72 -19.25
N SER A 375 18.03 39.41 -19.97
CA SER A 375 18.33 40.75 -20.52
C SER A 375 18.50 41.81 -19.42
N ALA A 376 17.95 41.61 -18.23
CA ALA A 376 18.15 42.50 -17.09
C ALA A 376 19.44 42.21 -16.31
N ILE A 377 20.02 41.01 -16.45
CA ILE A 377 21.23 40.57 -15.76
C ILE A 377 22.50 40.84 -16.62
N PHE A 378 22.37 40.76 -17.93
CA PHE A 378 23.44 40.97 -18.91
C PHE A 378 23.23 42.24 -19.73
#